data_0af3598071bff5ab01d9c6dfc890c04a
#
_entry.id   0af3598071bff5ab01d9c6dfc890c04a
#
_cell.length_a   1.000
_cell.length_b   1.000
_cell.length_c   1.000
_cell.angle_alpha   90.00
_cell.angle_beta   90.00
_cell.angle_gamma   90.00
#
_symmetry.space_group_name_H-M   'P 1'
#
loop_
_entity.id
_entity.type
_entity.pdbx_description
1 polymer ?
#
loop_
_entity_poly.entity_id
_entity_poly.type
_entity_poly.pdbx_seq_one_letter_code
_entity_poly.pdbx_strand_id
1 'polypeptide(L)'
;MPYMIPEDCLPLELPEVSKFLPTESGEPPLGHATKWAWDTVNRCVTENSRIDHQTVFPLELNTMPGFAGSSAYYLRYMDPKNDHALVDKDVDAYWQNVDLYVGGTEHATGHLIYSRFWNKFLHDLGLSLIHISEPTRLGMIS
;
A
#
# COMPACT_ATOMS: atom_id res chain seq x y z
N MET A 1 -10.54 -17.19 -4.63
CA MET A 1 -9.73 -16.15 -5.27
C MET A 1 -10.18 -14.83 -4.68
N PRO A 2 -9.28 -13.90 -4.27
CA PRO A 2 -9.71 -12.63 -3.73
C PRO A 2 -10.47 -11.82 -4.79
N TYR A 3 -11.51 -11.11 -4.36
CA TYR A 3 -12.27 -10.18 -5.18
C TYR A 3 -11.76 -8.76 -4.94
N MET A 4 -11.45 -8.04 -6.02
CA MET A 4 -11.00 -6.65 -5.93
C MET A 4 -12.20 -5.71 -6.03
N ILE A 5 -12.28 -4.76 -5.09
CA ILE A 5 -13.29 -3.70 -5.15
C ILE A 5 -13.06 -2.88 -6.43
N PRO A 6 -14.11 -2.55 -7.20
CA PRO A 6 -13.98 -1.73 -8.39
C PRO A 6 -13.41 -0.34 -8.08
N GLU A 7 -12.58 0.18 -8.97
CA GLU A 7 -11.86 1.44 -8.79
C GLU A 7 -12.78 2.65 -8.55
N ASP A 8 -13.92 2.68 -9.24
CA ASP A 8 -14.94 3.71 -9.08
C ASP A 8 -15.72 3.66 -7.74
N CYS A 9 -15.44 2.65 -6.91
CA CYS A 9 -15.96 2.53 -5.56
C CYS A 9 -14.93 2.93 -4.48
N LEU A 10 -13.78 3.43 -4.87
CA LEU A 10 -12.73 3.92 -3.97
C LEU A 10 -12.89 5.43 -3.71
N PRO A 11 -12.43 5.96 -2.58
CA PRO A 11 -11.69 5.26 -1.53
C PRO A 11 -12.58 4.38 -0.65
N LEU A 12 -12.05 3.28 -0.17
CA LEU A 12 -12.69 2.46 0.86
C LEU A 12 -12.38 3.07 2.24
N GLU A 13 -13.40 3.64 2.87
CA GLU A 13 -13.27 4.24 4.20
C GLU A 13 -13.35 3.18 5.29
N LEU A 14 -12.44 3.28 6.27
CA LEU A 14 -12.45 2.38 7.41
C LEU A 14 -13.66 2.65 8.32
N PRO A 15 -14.29 1.61 8.88
CA PRO A 15 -15.43 1.77 9.78
C PRO A 15 -14.95 2.24 11.15
N GLU A 16 -15.86 2.86 11.89
CA GLU A 16 -15.65 3.07 13.32
C GLU A 16 -15.62 1.73 14.06
N VAL A 17 -14.64 1.56 14.94
CA VAL A 17 -14.48 0.41 15.81
C VAL A 17 -14.48 0.83 17.27
N SER A 18 -15.08 0.02 18.13
CA SER A 18 -15.17 0.32 19.55
C SER A 18 -13.83 0.21 20.28
N LYS A 19 -12.89 -0.56 19.74
CA LYS A 19 -11.55 -0.79 20.30
C LYS A 19 -10.53 -0.94 19.20
N PHE A 20 -9.36 -0.32 19.38
CA PHE A 20 -8.19 -0.43 18.48
C PHE A 20 -7.20 -1.53 18.94
N LEU A 21 -7.69 -2.54 19.64
CA LEU A 21 -6.91 -3.70 20.06
C LEU A 21 -7.36 -4.92 19.26
N PRO A 22 -6.51 -5.94 19.11
CA PRO A 22 -6.92 -7.22 18.54
C PRO A 22 -8.13 -7.78 19.25
N THR A 23 -8.91 -8.63 18.55
CA THR A 23 -10.03 -9.36 19.14
C THR A 23 -9.52 -10.41 20.13
N GLU A 24 -10.39 -10.99 20.93
CA GLU A 24 -10.05 -12.10 21.84
C GLU A 24 -9.56 -13.34 21.07
N SER A 25 -9.97 -13.50 19.82
CA SER A 25 -9.52 -14.56 18.91
C SER A 25 -8.18 -14.23 18.23
N GLY A 26 -7.61 -13.04 18.46
CA GLY A 26 -6.33 -12.60 17.87
C GLY A 26 -6.47 -11.96 16.49
N GLU A 27 -7.67 -11.67 16.01
CA GLU A 27 -7.90 -10.96 14.76
C GLU A 27 -7.52 -9.47 14.88
N PRO A 28 -7.20 -8.80 13.78
CA PRO A 28 -6.92 -7.37 13.76
C PRO A 28 -8.09 -6.53 14.32
N PRO A 29 -7.85 -5.25 14.71
CA PRO A 29 -8.89 -4.37 15.25
C PRO A 29 -10.15 -4.23 14.39
N LEU A 30 -10.05 -4.37 13.07
CA LEU A 30 -11.20 -4.40 12.16
C LEU A 30 -12.14 -5.59 12.39
N GLY A 31 -11.69 -6.64 13.09
CA GLY A 31 -12.55 -7.74 13.54
C GLY A 31 -13.65 -7.32 14.52
N HIS A 32 -13.52 -6.14 15.15
CA HIS A 32 -14.59 -5.56 15.99
C HIS A 32 -15.66 -4.81 15.18
N ALA A 33 -15.44 -4.59 13.88
CA ALA A 33 -16.41 -3.88 13.06
C ALA A 33 -17.64 -4.75 12.79
N THR A 34 -18.82 -4.18 12.94
CA THR A 34 -20.09 -4.83 12.61
C THR A 34 -20.50 -4.61 11.17
N LYS A 35 -19.98 -3.57 10.54
CA LYS A 35 -20.24 -3.18 9.16
C LYS A 35 -18.94 -3.19 8.37
N TRP A 36 -18.48 -4.39 7.96
CA TRP A 36 -17.24 -4.57 7.19
C TRP A 36 -17.36 -5.77 6.24
N ALA A 37 -18.39 -5.73 5.39
CA ALA A 37 -18.63 -6.67 4.31
C ALA A 37 -18.91 -5.93 3.00
N TRP A 38 -18.61 -6.50 1.88
CA TRP A 38 -18.83 -5.94 0.56
C TRP A 38 -20.00 -6.58 -0.15
N ASP A 39 -20.97 -5.78 -0.51
CA ASP A 39 -22.12 -6.19 -1.33
C ASP A 39 -21.78 -5.91 -2.81
N THR A 40 -21.61 -6.98 -3.59
CA THR A 40 -21.19 -6.90 -5.00
C THR A 40 -22.32 -6.42 -5.91
N VAL A 41 -23.58 -6.56 -5.51
CA VAL A 41 -24.76 -6.13 -6.26
C VAL A 41 -25.00 -4.64 -6.06
N ASN A 42 -25.03 -4.20 -4.80
CA ASN A 42 -25.26 -2.80 -4.46
C ASN A 42 -23.96 -1.96 -4.49
N ARG A 43 -22.80 -2.60 -4.63
CA ARG A 43 -21.47 -1.99 -4.72
C ARG A 43 -21.17 -1.06 -3.53
N CYS A 44 -21.44 -1.54 -2.33
CA CYS A 44 -21.25 -0.77 -1.10
C CYS A 44 -20.86 -1.65 0.07
N VAL A 45 -20.30 -1.01 1.11
CA VAL A 45 -20.02 -1.66 2.39
C VAL A 45 -21.32 -1.87 3.15
N THR A 46 -21.52 -3.08 3.67
CA THR A 46 -22.74 -3.50 4.38
C THR A 46 -22.41 -4.23 5.67
N GLU A 47 -23.47 -4.59 6.40
CA GLU A 47 -23.38 -5.31 7.66
C GLU A 47 -22.81 -6.73 7.49
N ASN A 48 -21.98 -7.17 8.44
CA ASN A 48 -21.38 -8.51 8.43
C ASN A 48 -22.45 -9.61 8.53
N SER A 49 -23.60 -9.31 9.14
CA SER A 49 -24.74 -10.24 9.24
C SER A 49 -25.34 -10.64 7.89
N ARG A 50 -25.02 -9.91 6.81
CA ARG A 50 -25.49 -10.16 5.46
C ARG A 50 -24.55 -11.03 4.62
N ILE A 51 -23.42 -11.45 5.17
CA ILE A 51 -22.44 -12.28 4.45
C ILE A 51 -23.08 -13.62 4.06
N ASP A 52 -23.16 -13.87 2.77
CA ASP A 52 -23.71 -15.11 2.18
C ASP A 52 -22.68 -15.87 1.34
N HIS A 53 -21.49 -15.31 1.14
CA HIS A 53 -20.42 -15.82 0.28
C HIS A 53 -20.82 -16.05 -1.19
N GLN A 54 -21.91 -15.42 -1.65
CA GLN A 54 -22.39 -15.45 -3.01
C GLN A 54 -22.45 -14.03 -3.60
N THR A 55 -23.08 -13.12 -2.89
CA THR A 55 -23.24 -11.72 -3.28
C THR A 55 -22.62 -10.76 -2.28
N VAL A 56 -22.55 -11.17 -1.01
CA VAL A 56 -21.93 -10.39 0.07
C VAL A 56 -20.75 -11.16 0.64
N PHE A 57 -19.59 -10.55 0.60
CA PHE A 57 -18.31 -11.13 1.01
C PHE A 57 -17.70 -10.36 2.18
N PRO A 58 -16.98 -11.03 3.09
CA PRO A 58 -16.22 -10.34 4.12
C PRO A 58 -15.09 -9.51 3.49
N LEU A 59 -14.86 -8.31 4.00
CA LEU A 59 -13.68 -7.53 3.66
C LEU A 59 -12.46 -7.99 4.45
N GLU A 60 -11.27 -7.77 3.89
CA GLU A 60 -9.98 -8.03 4.55
C GLU A 60 -9.88 -7.24 5.86
N LEU A 61 -9.43 -7.89 6.92
CA LEU A 61 -9.30 -7.28 8.24
C LEU A 61 -7.94 -6.59 8.44
N ASN A 62 -6.92 -7.00 7.68
CA ASN A 62 -5.60 -6.41 7.76
C ASN A 62 -5.55 -5.14 6.89
N THR A 63 -4.93 -4.10 7.42
CA THR A 63 -4.54 -2.92 6.65
C THR A 63 -3.14 -3.11 6.08
N MET A 64 -2.77 -2.28 5.10
CA MET A 64 -1.39 -2.27 4.63
C MET A 64 -0.43 -1.97 5.80
N PRO A 65 0.75 -2.60 5.82
CA PRO A 65 1.77 -2.29 6.82
C PRO A 65 2.08 -0.79 6.86
N GLY A 66 2.36 -0.25 8.05
CA GLY A 66 2.71 1.17 8.23
C GLY A 66 3.93 1.62 7.40
N PHE A 67 4.76 0.68 6.96
CA PHE A 67 5.90 0.94 6.07
C PHE A 67 5.55 1.07 4.59
N ALA A 68 4.31 0.83 4.17
CA ALA A 68 3.93 0.90 2.75
C ALA A 68 4.20 2.29 2.16
N GLY A 69 3.72 3.35 2.82
CA GLY A 69 3.95 4.73 2.38
C GLY A 69 5.43 5.11 2.43
N SER A 70 6.11 4.83 3.53
CA SER A 70 7.54 5.15 3.70
C SER A 70 8.46 4.34 2.78
N SER A 71 7.98 3.24 2.24
CA SER A 71 8.76 2.43 1.30
C SER A 71 8.82 3.03 -0.11
N ALA A 72 7.86 3.89 -0.48
CA ALA A 72 7.75 4.49 -1.81
C ALA A 72 7.82 6.03 -1.80
N TYR A 73 8.11 6.67 -0.68
CA TYR A 73 8.07 8.13 -0.55
C TYR A 73 9.04 8.84 -1.48
N TYR A 74 10.16 8.24 -1.83
CA TYR A 74 11.16 8.82 -2.74
C TYR A 74 10.58 9.08 -4.13
N LEU A 75 9.65 8.28 -4.61
CA LEU A 75 8.90 8.54 -5.84
C LEU A 75 8.01 9.77 -5.68
N ARG A 76 7.30 9.87 -4.57
CA ARG A 76 6.41 10.98 -4.29
C ARG A 76 7.15 12.31 -4.15
N TYR A 77 8.40 12.30 -3.68
CA TYR A 77 9.22 13.52 -3.58
C TYR A 77 9.53 14.15 -4.94
N MET A 78 9.55 13.35 -6.01
CA MET A 78 9.77 13.88 -7.34
C MET A 78 8.59 14.70 -7.84
N ASP A 79 7.36 14.36 -7.39
CA ASP A 79 6.12 14.99 -7.85
C ASP A 79 5.09 15.16 -6.71
N PRO A 80 5.40 15.98 -5.71
CA PRO A 80 4.65 16.04 -4.45
C PRO A 80 3.23 16.63 -4.57
N LYS A 81 2.94 17.35 -5.65
CA LYS A 81 1.67 18.03 -5.89
C LYS A 81 0.74 17.31 -6.87
N ASN A 82 1.12 16.13 -7.31
CA ASN A 82 0.32 15.36 -8.25
C ASN A 82 -0.88 14.72 -7.54
N ASP A 83 -2.08 15.06 -7.94
CA ASP A 83 -3.32 14.57 -7.36
C ASP A 83 -3.86 13.32 -8.08
N HIS A 84 -3.24 12.92 -9.20
CA HIS A 84 -3.74 11.86 -10.06
C HIS A 84 -2.90 10.58 -10.02
N ALA A 85 -1.60 10.71 -9.74
CA ALA A 85 -0.67 9.59 -9.74
C ALA A 85 0.37 9.73 -8.61
N LEU A 86 1.02 8.63 -8.25
CA LEU A 86 2.13 8.63 -7.30
C LEU A 86 3.28 9.53 -7.78
N VAL A 87 3.58 9.47 -9.06
CA VAL A 87 4.53 10.30 -9.81
C VAL A 87 4.12 10.29 -11.28
N ASP A 88 4.26 11.43 -11.96
CA ASP A 88 4.07 11.51 -13.40
C ASP A 88 5.22 10.81 -14.15
N LYS A 89 4.91 10.16 -15.27
CA LYS A 89 5.90 9.41 -16.07
C LYS A 89 7.03 10.29 -16.63
N ASP A 90 6.72 11.50 -17.01
CA ASP A 90 7.73 12.43 -17.54
C ASP A 90 8.64 12.93 -16.43
N VAL A 91 8.10 13.13 -15.23
CA VAL A 91 8.86 13.50 -14.03
C VAL A 91 9.77 12.34 -13.58
N ASP A 92 9.26 11.11 -13.55
CA ASP A 92 10.05 9.91 -13.27
C ASP A 92 11.15 9.71 -14.30
N ALA A 93 10.85 9.90 -15.60
CA ALA A 93 11.82 9.83 -16.69
C ALA A 93 12.91 10.92 -16.61
N TYR A 94 12.59 12.09 -16.08
CA TYR A 94 13.54 13.18 -15.88
C TYR A 94 14.51 12.90 -14.74
N TRP A 95 14.00 12.52 -13.56
CA TRP A 95 14.82 12.29 -12.38
C TRP A 95 15.56 10.96 -12.40
N GLN A 96 14.95 9.92 -12.95
CA GLN A 96 15.52 8.58 -13.09
C GLN A 96 16.06 8.00 -11.76
N ASN A 97 17.33 7.62 -11.77
CA ASN A 97 17.97 6.97 -10.63
C ASN A 97 18.33 7.96 -9.52
N VAL A 98 18.25 7.50 -8.29
CA VAL A 98 18.75 8.25 -7.14
C VAL A 98 20.28 8.19 -7.13
N ASP A 99 20.94 9.37 -7.22
CA ASP A 99 22.40 9.50 -7.24
C ASP A 99 23.02 9.31 -5.86
N LEU A 100 22.34 9.82 -4.81
CA LEU A 100 22.80 9.76 -3.43
C LEU A 100 21.63 9.65 -2.47
N TYR A 101 21.68 8.67 -1.59
CA TYR A 101 20.66 8.44 -0.54
C TYR A 101 21.33 8.28 0.81
N VAL A 102 21.08 9.24 1.72
CA VAL A 102 21.76 9.32 3.03
C VAL A 102 20.77 9.00 4.15
N GLY A 103 21.17 8.11 5.05
CA GLY A 103 20.35 7.72 6.19
C GLY A 103 21.12 6.85 7.17
N GLY A 104 20.44 6.46 8.26
CA GLY A 104 21.02 5.58 9.27
C GLY A 104 21.22 4.16 8.74
N THR A 105 22.22 3.47 9.29
CA THR A 105 22.58 2.09 8.90
C THR A 105 21.48 1.08 9.19
N GLU A 106 20.61 1.34 10.16
CA GLU A 106 19.44 0.53 10.52
C GLU A 106 18.45 0.39 9.36
N HIS A 107 18.43 1.35 8.44
CA HIS A 107 17.55 1.32 7.27
C HIS A 107 18.03 0.36 6.17
N ALA A 108 19.25 -0.13 6.25
CA ALA A 108 19.77 -1.12 5.28
C ALA A 108 19.00 -2.44 5.33
N THR A 109 18.56 -2.86 6.52
CA THR A 109 17.77 -4.08 6.74
C THR A 109 16.26 -3.85 6.82
N GLY A 110 15.82 -2.60 6.79
CA GLY A 110 14.41 -2.23 6.86
C GLY A 110 13.97 -1.50 5.60
N HIS A 111 14.01 -0.17 5.62
CA HIS A 111 13.50 0.71 4.56
C HIS A 111 14.03 0.35 3.16
N LEU A 112 15.33 0.08 3.00
CA LEU A 112 15.91 -0.20 1.68
C LEU A 112 15.40 -1.52 1.09
N ILE A 113 15.15 -2.55 1.91
CA ILE A 113 14.57 -3.80 1.45
C ILE A 113 13.14 -3.59 0.97
N TYR A 114 12.33 -2.88 1.75
CA TYR A 114 10.95 -2.57 1.38
C TYR A 114 10.86 -1.66 0.16
N SER A 115 11.72 -0.63 0.08
CA SER A 115 11.78 0.25 -1.09
C SER A 115 12.15 -0.50 -2.36
N ARG A 116 13.11 -1.44 -2.27
CA ARG A 116 13.48 -2.30 -3.39
C ARG A 116 12.32 -3.18 -3.84
N PHE A 117 11.57 -3.77 -2.90
CA PHE A 117 10.39 -4.57 -3.20
C PHE A 117 9.33 -3.74 -3.93
N TRP A 118 8.98 -2.58 -3.38
CA TRP A 118 8.01 -1.67 -3.99
C TRP A 118 8.43 -1.21 -5.38
N ASN A 119 9.69 -0.87 -5.56
CA ASN A 119 10.21 -0.42 -6.85
C ASN A 119 10.08 -1.53 -7.92
N LYS A 120 10.39 -2.78 -7.56
CA LYS A 120 10.17 -3.93 -8.47
C LYS A 120 8.71 -4.13 -8.82
N PHE A 121 7.85 -4.06 -7.83
CA PHE A 121 6.40 -4.22 -8.02
C PHE A 121 5.84 -3.13 -8.94
N LEU A 122 6.19 -1.86 -8.70
CA LEU A 122 5.76 -0.74 -9.54
C LEU A 122 6.32 -0.82 -10.96
N HIS A 123 7.56 -1.28 -11.13
CA HIS A 123 8.14 -1.54 -12.43
C HIS A 123 7.37 -2.64 -13.18
N ASP A 124 7.04 -3.74 -12.53
CA ASP A 124 6.27 -4.85 -13.14
C ASP A 124 4.87 -4.40 -13.56
N LEU A 125 4.30 -3.40 -12.87
CA LEU A 125 3.03 -2.76 -13.25
C LEU A 125 3.19 -1.68 -14.35
N GLY A 126 4.41 -1.35 -14.76
CA GLY A 126 4.70 -0.29 -15.72
C GLY A 126 4.45 1.13 -15.18
N LEU A 127 4.42 1.28 -13.85
CA LEU A 127 4.18 2.56 -13.16
C LEU A 127 5.48 3.31 -12.85
N SER A 128 6.63 2.68 -12.97
CA SER A 128 7.95 3.28 -12.77
C SER A 128 8.88 2.87 -13.91
N LEU A 129 9.65 3.84 -14.41
CA LEU A 129 10.69 3.63 -15.41
C LEU A 129 12.05 3.30 -14.79
N ILE A 130 12.17 3.37 -13.48
CA ILE A 130 13.43 3.13 -12.77
C ILE A 130 13.83 1.67 -12.95
N HIS A 131 14.79 1.44 -13.83
CA HIS A 131 15.48 0.16 -13.89
C HIS A 131 16.20 -0.06 -12.57
N ILE A 132 15.91 -1.18 -11.93
CA ILE A 132 16.71 -1.62 -10.81
C ILE A 132 18.03 -2.09 -11.40
N SER A 133 18.92 -1.15 -11.71
CA SER A 133 20.33 -1.45 -11.79
C SER A 133 20.70 -2.08 -10.45
N GLU A 134 21.55 -3.08 -10.49
CA GLU A 134 22.10 -3.76 -9.31
C GLU A 134 22.36 -2.77 -8.18
N PRO A 135 22.20 -3.18 -6.91
CA PRO A 135 22.47 -2.28 -5.81
C PRO A 135 23.91 -1.81 -5.97
N THR A 136 24.05 -0.61 -6.48
CA THR A 136 25.30 0.12 -6.38
C THR A 136 25.66 0.01 -4.91
N ARG A 137 26.81 -0.59 -4.62
CA ARG A 137 27.35 -0.71 -3.27
C ARG A 137 27.13 0.63 -2.59
N LEU A 138 26.21 0.65 -1.61
CA LEU A 138 26.18 1.72 -0.65
C LEU A 138 27.59 1.78 -0.09
N GLY A 139 28.34 2.79 -0.47
CA GLY A 139 29.61 3.08 0.12
C GLY A 139 29.35 3.31 1.59
N MET A 140 29.57 2.30 2.41
CA MET A 140 29.64 2.49 3.84
C MET A 140 30.84 3.39 4.08
N ILE A 141 30.57 4.65 4.34
CA ILE A 141 31.56 5.53 4.93
C ILE A 141 31.55 5.19 6.42
N SER A 142 32.56 4.44 6.83
CA SER A 142 32.90 4.19 8.21
C SER A 142 33.34 5.46 8.91
#